data_82745fd86269521346bcc2fc74ddd659
#
_entry.id   82745fd86269521346bcc2fc74ddd659
#
_cell.length_a   1.000
_cell.length_b   1.000
_cell.length_c   1.000
_cell.angle_alpha   90.00
_cell.angle_beta   90.00
_cell.angle_gamma   90.00
#
_symmetry.space_group_name_H-M   'P 1'
#
loop_
_entity.id
_entity.type
_entity.pdbx_description
1 polymer ?
#
loop_
_entity_poly.entity_id
_entity_poly.type
_entity_poly.pdbx_seq_one_letter_code
_entity_poly.pdbx_strand_id
1 'polypeptide(L)'
;MAAPGIASLLAAQFVSALADNALLLLAMALLAEQGYAVFWIPLLKLMFTLSYVVLGPWVGAWADTWPKRSVMMWANGIKAMACMGMVVGVPPMLAFGLAGLGAAIYAPAKYGLITELTPAEQLVRANGWIEVSTVCAALFGVMLGGLLVADRLQGWSFYADLNLWLGSGSRFNASLAAVLLLYGLAAWLNRLIPDSGVRYPSHAWHVMAVWQRFKQDHLKLWRDPLGSISLSVTTLFWGVGATLQLLVLAWAQAVLHLSLEQAAYLQGATALGVIAGAALAARTVSLQQAPKVLMVGMLLGALLPLMAWVQSTEVAMAA
;
A
#
# COMPACT_ATOMS: atom_id res chain seq x y z
N MET A 1 -24.20 -10.06 6.95
CA MET A 1 -23.47 -10.35 5.71
C MET A 1 -23.12 -9.02 5.06
N ALA A 2 -21.89 -8.82 4.59
CA ALA A 2 -21.54 -7.63 3.83
C ALA A 2 -22.31 -7.64 2.50
N ALA A 3 -22.79 -6.47 2.04
CA ALA A 3 -23.41 -6.36 0.72
C ALA A 3 -22.44 -6.92 -0.35
N PRO A 4 -22.91 -7.62 -1.38
CA PRO A 4 -22.04 -8.25 -2.39
C PRO A 4 -21.00 -7.31 -2.99
N GLY A 5 -21.34 -6.02 -3.14
CA GLY A 5 -20.42 -5.00 -3.67
C GLY A 5 -19.23 -4.69 -2.74
N ILE A 6 -19.44 -4.73 -1.42
CA ILE A 6 -18.36 -4.49 -0.44
C ILE A 6 -17.36 -5.65 -0.43
N ALA A 7 -17.82 -6.90 -0.58
CA ALA A 7 -16.92 -8.04 -0.65
C ALA A 7 -16.01 -7.97 -1.88
N SER A 8 -16.57 -7.63 -3.05
CA SER A 8 -15.80 -7.44 -4.28
C SER A 8 -14.81 -6.28 -4.18
N LEU A 9 -15.20 -5.17 -3.53
CA LEU A 9 -14.33 -4.03 -3.27
C LEU A 9 -13.16 -4.42 -2.37
N LEU A 10 -13.43 -5.15 -1.26
CA LEU A 10 -12.41 -5.64 -0.34
C LEU A 10 -11.41 -6.57 -1.04
N ALA A 11 -11.91 -7.51 -1.85
CA ALA A 11 -11.07 -8.44 -2.59
C ALA A 11 -10.18 -7.69 -3.61
N ALA A 12 -10.76 -6.79 -4.41
CA ALA A 12 -10.02 -6.02 -5.42
C ALA A 12 -8.93 -5.16 -4.78
N GLN A 13 -9.26 -4.45 -3.69
CA GLN A 13 -8.32 -3.60 -3.00
C GLN A 13 -7.23 -4.42 -2.29
N PHE A 14 -7.57 -5.56 -1.70
CA PHE A 14 -6.60 -6.45 -1.07
C PHE A 14 -5.53 -6.91 -2.07
N VAL A 15 -5.97 -7.47 -3.22
CA VAL A 15 -5.05 -7.94 -4.25
C VAL A 15 -4.20 -6.80 -4.84
N SER A 16 -4.80 -5.64 -5.08
CA SER A 16 -4.08 -4.46 -5.58
C SER A 16 -3.01 -3.98 -4.60
N ALA A 17 -3.35 -3.84 -3.31
CA ALA A 17 -2.41 -3.39 -2.28
C ALA A 17 -1.34 -4.45 -1.97
N LEU A 18 -1.68 -5.74 -2.03
CA LEU A 18 -0.73 -6.85 -1.92
C LEU A 18 0.30 -6.79 -3.06
N ALA A 19 -0.15 -6.57 -4.29
CA ALA A 19 0.73 -6.40 -5.45
C ALA A 19 1.65 -5.17 -5.32
N ASP A 20 1.15 -4.04 -4.80
CA ASP A 20 1.94 -2.81 -4.58
C ASP A 20 3.12 -3.08 -3.62
N ASN A 21 2.88 -3.82 -2.54
CA ASN A 21 3.91 -4.13 -1.55
C ASN A 21 4.87 -5.23 -2.02
N ALA A 22 4.40 -6.22 -2.79
CA ALA A 22 5.27 -7.20 -3.43
C ALA A 22 6.18 -6.53 -4.47
N LEU A 23 5.64 -5.58 -5.26
CA LEU A 23 6.41 -4.81 -6.23
C LEU A 23 7.49 -3.95 -5.56
N LEU A 24 7.25 -3.43 -4.34
CA LEU A 24 8.28 -2.72 -3.58
C LEU A 24 9.51 -3.59 -3.36
N LEU A 25 9.32 -4.84 -2.90
CA LEU A 25 10.43 -5.77 -2.65
C LEU A 25 11.19 -6.12 -3.93
N LEU A 26 10.45 -6.34 -5.03
CA LEU A 26 11.06 -6.59 -6.34
C LEU A 26 11.83 -5.36 -6.84
N ALA A 27 11.29 -4.15 -6.66
CA ALA A 27 11.99 -2.92 -7.02
C ALA A 27 13.28 -2.73 -6.20
N MET A 28 13.25 -3.09 -4.88
CA MET A 28 14.46 -3.11 -4.03
C MET A 28 15.48 -4.12 -4.53
N ALA A 29 15.06 -5.33 -4.88
CA ALA A 29 15.92 -6.38 -5.41
C ALA A 29 16.53 -5.99 -6.77
N LEU A 30 15.75 -5.36 -7.65
CA LEU A 30 16.23 -4.82 -8.93
C LEU A 30 17.28 -3.72 -8.75
N LEU A 31 17.09 -2.80 -7.78
CA LEU A 31 18.11 -1.79 -7.46
C LEU A 31 19.41 -2.44 -7.00
N ALA A 32 19.32 -3.47 -6.15
CA ALA A 32 20.48 -4.22 -5.69
C ALA A 32 21.17 -4.98 -6.85
N GLU A 33 20.40 -5.64 -7.72
CA GLU A 33 20.91 -6.34 -8.91
C GLU A 33 21.65 -5.37 -9.86
N GLN A 34 21.15 -4.15 -10.01
CA GLN A 34 21.74 -3.09 -10.85
C GLN A 34 22.89 -2.34 -10.15
N GLY A 35 23.30 -2.74 -8.94
CA GLY A 35 24.42 -2.14 -8.21
C GLY A 35 24.15 -0.77 -7.61
N TYR A 36 22.90 -0.37 -7.44
CA TYR A 36 22.57 0.89 -6.77
C TYR A 36 22.90 0.83 -5.28
N ALA A 37 23.40 1.94 -4.73
CA ALA A 37 23.70 2.05 -3.31
C ALA A 37 22.40 1.99 -2.45
N VAL A 38 22.52 1.48 -1.22
CA VAL A 38 21.39 1.23 -0.30
C VAL A 38 20.54 2.49 -0.05
N PHE A 39 21.14 3.68 -0.09
CA PHE A 39 20.40 4.93 0.11
C PHE A 39 19.30 5.20 -0.94
N TRP A 40 19.31 4.52 -2.10
CA TRP A 40 18.27 4.62 -3.12
C TRP A 40 16.96 3.92 -2.70
N ILE A 41 17.00 2.99 -1.75
CA ILE A 41 15.82 2.23 -1.29
C ILE A 41 14.73 3.14 -0.70
N PRO A 42 15.01 4.06 0.24
CA PRO A 42 14.00 5.00 0.72
C PRO A 42 13.39 5.88 -0.38
N LEU A 43 14.19 6.18 -1.42
CA LEU A 43 13.71 6.98 -2.55
C LEU A 43 12.64 6.27 -3.39
N LEU A 44 12.59 4.95 -3.43
CA LEU A 44 11.46 4.20 -4.02
C LEU A 44 10.14 4.61 -3.36
N LYS A 45 10.08 4.58 -2.03
CA LYS A 45 8.89 5.02 -1.28
C LYS A 45 8.59 6.50 -1.51
N LEU A 46 9.62 7.34 -1.59
CA LEU A 46 9.45 8.76 -1.90
C LEU A 46 8.82 8.94 -3.28
N MET A 47 9.32 8.27 -4.32
CA MET A 47 8.77 8.35 -5.68
C MET A 47 7.30 7.90 -5.74
N PHE A 48 6.98 6.81 -5.04
CA PHE A 48 5.61 6.33 -4.93
C PHE A 48 4.70 7.37 -4.24
N THR A 49 5.14 7.91 -3.10
CA THR A 49 4.37 8.86 -2.30
C THR A 49 4.27 10.23 -2.98
N LEU A 50 5.29 10.64 -3.73
CA LEU A 50 5.31 11.89 -4.47
C LEU A 50 4.11 12.02 -5.41
N SER A 51 3.69 10.92 -6.02
CA SER A 51 2.50 10.87 -6.88
C SER A 51 1.23 11.26 -6.12
N TYR A 52 1.08 10.88 -4.86
CA TYR A 52 -0.05 11.30 -4.01
C TYR A 52 -0.02 12.79 -3.72
N VAL A 53 1.15 13.33 -3.42
CA VAL A 53 1.32 14.75 -3.09
C VAL A 53 1.05 15.61 -4.32
N VAL A 54 1.66 15.27 -5.46
CA VAL A 54 1.55 16.03 -6.70
C VAL A 54 0.14 15.96 -7.28
N LEU A 55 -0.47 14.76 -7.30
CA LEU A 55 -1.77 14.55 -7.94
C LEU A 55 -2.96 14.73 -7.00
N GLY A 56 -2.74 14.80 -5.70
CA GLY A 56 -3.79 14.89 -4.68
C GLY A 56 -4.95 15.82 -5.03
N PRO A 57 -4.70 17.06 -5.51
CA PRO A 57 -5.76 17.98 -5.89
C PRO A 57 -6.67 17.50 -7.03
N TRP A 58 -6.14 16.75 -7.99
CA TRP A 58 -6.85 16.39 -9.23
C TRP A 58 -7.48 15.01 -9.20
N VAL A 59 -6.88 14.04 -8.49
CA VAL A 59 -7.36 12.65 -8.48
C VAL A 59 -8.75 12.51 -7.87
N GLY A 60 -9.10 13.33 -6.88
CA GLY A 60 -10.44 13.37 -6.31
C GLY A 60 -11.49 13.81 -7.33
N ALA A 61 -11.22 14.94 -8.00
CA ALA A 61 -12.10 15.46 -9.04
C ALA A 61 -12.26 14.47 -10.20
N TRP A 62 -11.19 13.75 -10.54
CA TRP A 62 -11.23 12.72 -11.58
C TRP A 62 -12.05 11.50 -11.15
N ALA A 63 -11.85 11.03 -9.91
CA ALA A 63 -12.62 9.93 -9.34
C ALA A 63 -14.13 10.24 -9.25
N ASP A 64 -14.51 11.50 -9.09
CA ASP A 64 -15.91 11.92 -9.02
C ASP A 64 -16.58 11.98 -10.40
N THR A 65 -15.82 12.22 -11.46
CA THR A 65 -16.34 12.37 -12.82
C THR A 65 -16.69 11.02 -13.47
N TRP A 66 -15.96 9.95 -13.12
CA TRP A 66 -16.10 8.65 -13.77
C TRP A 66 -16.65 7.59 -12.81
N PRO A 67 -17.24 6.49 -13.33
CA PRO A 67 -17.62 5.35 -12.49
C PRO A 67 -16.41 4.87 -11.68
N LYS A 68 -16.47 4.93 -10.36
CA LYS A 68 -15.34 4.68 -9.48
C LYS A 68 -14.71 3.30 -9.67
N ARG A 69 -15.54 2.27 -9.99
CA ARG A 69 -15.01 0.93 -10.36
C ARG A 69 -14.09 0.97 -11.58
N SER A 70 -14.43 1.81 -12.58
CA SER A 70 -13.61 1.96 -13.80
C SER A 70 -12.32 2.72 -13.51
N VAL A 71 -12.38 3.76 -12.66
CA VAL A 71 -11.20 4.49 -12.20
C VAL A 71 -10.22 3.54 -11.49
N MET A 72 -10.72 2.67 -10.60
CA MET A 72 -9.91 1.66 -9.92
C MET A 72 -9.32 0.63 -10.90
N MET A 73 -10.08 0.24 -11.92
CA MET A 73 -9.59 -0.67 -12.97
C MET A 73 -8.46 -0.01 -13.78
N TRP A 74 -8.61 1.24 -14.22
CA TRP A 74 -7.58 1.98 -14.95
C TRP A 74 -6.33 2.21 -14.09
N ALA A 75 -6.52 2.49 -12.80
CA ALA A 75 -5.44 2.64 -11.84
C ALA A 75 -4.58 1.36 -11.75
N ASN A 76 -5.21 0.18 -11.70
CA ASN A 76 -4.50 -1.10 -11.76
C ASN A 76 -3.83 -1.32 -13.13
N GLY A 77 -4.42 -0.84 -14.23
CA GLY A 77 -3.78 -0.83 -15.55
C GLY A 77 -2.49 0.00 -15.57
N ILE A 78 -2.48 1.18 -14.95
CA ILE A 78 -1.26 2.01 -14.80
C ILE A 78 -0.20 1.28 -13.97
N LYS A 79 -0.58 0.62 -12.88
CA LYS A 79 0.33 -0.18 -12.06
C LYS A 79 0.89 -1.39 -12.84
N ALA A 80 0.05 -2.03 -13.64
CA ALA A 80 0.48 -3.11 -14.53
C ALA A 80 1.50 -2.61 -15.58
N MET A 81 1.28 -1.42 -16.16
CA MET A 81 2.25 -0.78 -17.07
C MET A 81 3.57 -0.45 -16.36
N ALA A 82 3.53 0.00 -15.10
CA ALA A 82 4.72 0.23 -14.30
C ALA A 82 5.52 -1.07 -14.10
N CYS A 83 4.84 -2.15 -13.75
CA CYS A 83 5.45 -3.47 -13.60
C CYS A 83 6.06 -3.96 -14.93
N MET A 84 5.33 -3.83 -16.05
CA MET A 84 5.83 -4.15 -17.38
C MET A 84 7.04 -3.28 -17.75
N GLY A 85 7.04 -2.01 -17.37
CA GLY A 85 8.20 -1.13 -17.55
C GLY A 85 9.46 -1.69 -16.90
N MET A 86 9.36 -2.25 -15.70
CA MET A 86 10.50 -2.91 -15.04
C MET A 86 10.99 -4.13 -15.82
N VAL A 87 10.09 -4.94 -16.40
CA VAL A 87 10.44 -6.09 -17.25
C VAL A 87 11.24 -5.66 -18.47
N VAL A 88 10.87 -4.54 -19.10
CA VAL A 88 11.57 -4.03 -20.29
C VAL A 88 12.76 -3.11 -19.98
N GLY A 89 13.17 -3.03 -18.70
CA GLY A 89 14.39 -2.31 -18.30
C GLY A 89 14.20 -0.83 -17.95
N VAL A 90 12.97 -0.35 -17.75
CA VAL A 90 12.76 1.01 -17.19
C VAL A 90 13.34 1.05 -15.77
N PRO A 91 14.09 2.10 -15.40
CA PRO A 91 14.66 2.23 -14.07
C PRO A 91 13.62 2.00 -12.96
N PRO A 92 13.90 1.17 -11.94
CA PRO A 92 12.94 0.80 -10.91
C PRO A 92 12.33 2.00 -10.19
N MET A 93 13.08 3.08 -10.02
CA MET A 93 12.62 4.34 -9.43
C MET A 93 11.46 4.97 -10.18
N LEU A 94 11.60 5.08 -11.52
CA LEU A 94 10.58 5.69 -12.38
C LEU A 94 9.35 4.79 -12.49
N ALA A 95 9.59 3.50 -12.69
CA ALA A 95 8.50 2.53 -12.79
C ALA A 95 7.71 2.44 -11.47
N PHE A 96 8.38 2.42 -10.31
CA PHE A 96 7.69 2.40 -9.02
C PHE A 96 6.97 3.73 -8.72
N GLY A 97 7.50 4.86 -9.19
CA GLY A 97 6.80 6.15 -9.19
C GLY A 97 5.51 6.11 -10.03
N LEU A 98 5.54 5.47 -11.21
CA LEU A 98 4.35 5.25 -12.03
C LEU A 98 3.32 4.34 -11.33
N ALA A 99 3.77 3.31 -10.61
CA ALA A 99 2.88 2.51 -9.76
C ALA A 99 2.22 3.37 -8.67
N GLY A 100 2.97 4.29 -8.07
CA GLY A 100 2.47 5.29 -7.12
C GLY A 100 1.39 6.21 -7.72
N LEU A 101 1.53 6.59 -8.99
CA LEU A 101 0.50 7.35 -9.72
C LEU A 101 -0.80 6.54 -9.82
N GLY A 102 -0.74 5.27 -10.19
CA GLY A 102 -1.90 4.39 -10.18
C GLY A 102 -2.52 4.28 -8.79
N ALA A 103 -1.71 4.14 -7.74
CA ALA A 103 -2.19 4.05 -6.37
C ALA A 103 -2.85 5.36 -5.88
N ALA A 104 -2.32 6.53 -6.27
CA ALA A 104 -2.90 7.83 -5.96
C ALA A 104 -4.28 8.02 -6.60
N ILE A 105 -4.47 7.53 -7.85
CA ILE A 105 -5.76 7.54 -8.54
C ILE A 105 -6.75 6.56 -7.90
N TYR A 106 -6.27 5.39 -7.45
CA TYR A 106 -7.07 4.33 -6.86
C TYR A 106 -7.72 4.75 -5.54
N ALA A 107 -6.99 5.49 -4.70
CA ALA A 107 -7.38 5.78 -3.33
C ALA A 107 -8.72 6.55 -3.21
N PRO A 108 -8.94 7.70 -3.86
CA PRO A 108 -10.21 8.44 -3.73
C PRO A 108 -11.40 7.65 -4.31
N ALA A 109 -11.20 6.90 -5.40
CA ALA A 109 -12.25 6.05 -5.95
C ALA A 109 -12.67 4.93 -4.99
N LYS A 110 -11.69 4.30 -4.30
CA LYS A 110 -11.93 3.28 -3.28
C LYS A 110 -12.77 3.82 -2.13
N TYR A 111 -12.35 4.92 -1.52
CA TYR A 111 -13.06 5.52 -0.38
C TYR A 111 -14.42 6.09 -0.77
N GLY A 112 -14.55 6.66 -1.96
CA GLY A 112 -15.84 7.11 -2.49
C GLY A 112 -16.82 5.95 -2.70
N LEU A 113 -16.36 4.79 -3.21
CA LEU A 113 -17.22 3.61 -3.36
C LEU A 113 -17.74 3.08 -2.03
N ILE A 114 -16.95 3.14 -0.95
CA ILE A 114 -17.41 2.71 0.38
C ILE A 114 -18.65 3.51 0.78
N THR A 115 -18.61 4.83 0.63
CA THR A 115 -19.72 5.71 1.00
C THR A 115 -20.95 5.55 0.09
N GLU A 116 -20.74 5.17 -1.17
CA GLU A 116 -21.81 4.95 -2.14
C GLU A 116 -22.48 3.57 -2.00
N LEU A 117 -21.73 2.54 -1.58
CA LEU A 117 -22.23 1.17 -1.47
C LEU A 117 -22.68 0.79 -0.06
N THR A 118 -22.45 1.65 0.94
CA THR A 118 -22.68 1.32 2.35
C THR A 118 -23.66 2.31 2.98
N PRO A 119 -24.74 1.84 3.64
CA PRO A 119 -25.59 2.69 4.45
C PRO A 119 -24.81 3.40 5.56
N ALA A 120 -25.24 4.60 5.95
CA ALA A 120 -24.53 5.44 6.93
C ALA A 120 -24.24 4.73 8.26
N GLU A 121 -25.17 3.90 8.74
CA GLU A 121 -25.04 3.14 9.99
C GLU A 121 -23.94 2.07 9.93
N GLN A 122 -23.54 1.64 8.74
CA GLN A 122 -22.53 0.60 8.53
C GLN A 122 -21.19 1.15 8.05
N LEU A 123 -21.06 2.47 7.82
CA LEU A 123 -19.84 3.09 7.30
C LEU A 123 -18.62 2.85 8.20
N VAL A 124 -18.78 2.96 9.51
CA VAL A 124 -17.68 2.72 10.47
C VAL A 124 -17.17 1.29 10.34
N ARG A 125 -18.07 0.32 10.23
CA ARG A 125 -17.73 -1.08 10.05
C ARG A 125 -17.07 -1.35 8.70
N ALA A 126 -17.59 -0.75 7.62
CA ALA A 126 -17.02 -0.91 6.28
C ALA A 126 -15.61 -0.32 6.19
N ASN A 127 -15.39 0.88 6.75
CA ASN A 127 -14.06 1.49 6.83
C ASN A 127 -13.10 0.63 7.65
N GLY A 128 -13.54 0.09 8.80
CA GLY A 128 -12.74 -0.81 9.60
C GLY A 128 -12.28 -2.04 8.80
N TRP A 129 -13.15 -2.67 8.02
CA TRP A 129 -12.78 -3.80 7.16
C TRP A 129 -11.79 -3.41 6.05
N ILE A 130 -11.95 -2.21 5.46
CA ILE A 130 -11.00 -1.70 4.46
C ILE A 130 -9.62 -1.49 5.08
N GLU A 131 -9.53 -0.92 6.27
CA GLU A 131 -8.24 -0.68 6.93
C GLU A 131 -7.58 -2.01 7.34
N VAL A 132 -8.31 -2.94 7.92
CA VAL A 132 -7.79 -4.30 8.19
C VAL A 132 -7.28 -4.96 6.90
N SER A 133 -8.07 -4.90 5.82
CA SER A 133 -7.68 -5.43 4.52
C SER A 133 -6.41 -4.75 3.99
N THR A 134 -6.28 -3.42 4.15
CA THR A 134 -5.11 -2.66 3.70
C THR A 134 -3.85 -3.06 4.46
N VAL A 135 -3.94 -3.16 5.79
CA VAL A 135 -2.81 -3.58 6.63
C VAL A 135 -2.40 -5.02 6.32
N CYS A 136 -3.36 -5.95 6.28
CA CYS A 136 -3.07 -7.34 5.91
C CYS A 136 -2.44 -7.45 4.52
N ALA A 137 -2.97 -6.71 3.53
CA ALA A 137 -2.42 -6.71 2.19
C ALA A 137 -0.98 -6.16 2.14
N ALA A 138 -0.68 -5.13 2.93
CA ALA A 138 0.67 -4.58 3.01
C ALA A 138 1.66 -5.62 3.57
N LEU A 139 1.28 -6.30 4.64
CA LEU A 139 2.13 -7.27 5.33
C LEU A 139 2.32 -8.55 4.49
N PHE A 140 1.21 -9.14 4.01
CA PHE A 140 1.30 -10.32 3.13
C PHE A 140 1.95 -9.98 1.78
N GLY A 141 1.81 -8.75 1.29
CA GLY A 141 2.47 -8.28 0.07
C GLY A 141 3.99 -8.23 0.23
N VAL A 142 4.49 -7.74 1.37
CA VAL A 142 5.93 -7.78 1.69
C VAL A 142 6.43 -9.22 1.79
N MET A 143 5.69 -10.10 2.48
CA MET A 143 6.04 -11.53 2.57
C MET A 143 6.07 -12.21 1.20
N LEU A 144 5.05 -11.96 0.36
CA LEU A 144 5.01 -12.46 -1.01
C LEU A 144 6.17 -11.91 -1.83
N GLY A 145 6.47 -10.62 -1.73
CA GLY A 145 7.63 -10.00 -2.38
C GLY A 145 8.94 -10.65 -1.96
N GLY A 146 9.11 -10.91 -0.65
CA GLY A 146 10.25 -11.65 -0.12
C GLY A 146 10.37 -13.04 -0.73
N LEU A 147 9.27 -13.79 -0.82
CA LEU A 147 9.24 -15.10 -1.48
C LEU A 147 9.60 -15.00 -2.97
N LEU A 148 9.09 -13.99 -3.67
CA LEU A 148 9.36 -13.78 -5.10
C LEU A 148 10.81 -13.39 -5.40
N VAL A 149 11.55 -12.81 -4.45
CA VAL A 149 12.98 -12.51 -4.60
C VAL A 149 13.89 -13.62 -4.07
N ALA A 150 13.33 -14.65 -3.41
CA ALA A 150 14.07 -15.73 -2.78
C ALA A 150 14.95 -16.50 -3.77
N ASP A 151 16.22 -16.72 -3.47
CA ASP A 151 17.15 -17.46 -4.31
C ASP A 151 16.66 -18.89 -4.59
N ARG A 152 15.97 -19.50 -3.61
CA ARG A 152 15.37 -20.83 -3.79
C ARG A 152 14.34 -20.87 -4.92
N LEU A 153 13.50 -19.83 -5.04
CA LEU A 153 12.51 -19.74 -6.11
C LEU A 153 13.18 -19.42 -7.45
N GLN A 154 14.17 -18.52 -7.45
CA GLN A 154 14.92 -18.13 -8.63
C GLN A 154 15.76 -19.29 -9.19
N GLY A 155 16.16 -20.26 -8.35
CA GLY A 155 16.90 -21.47 -8.73
C GLY A 155 16.05 -22.58 -9.36
N TRP A 156 14.72 -22.45 -9.40
CA TRP A 156 13.85 -23.44 -10.06
C TRP A 156 14.04 -23.37 -11.59
N SER A 157 14.23 -24.54 -12.22
CA SER A 157 14.40 -24.62 -13.69
C SER A 157 13.26 -23.92 -14.45
N PHE A 158 12.02 -24.17 -14.04
CA PHE A 158 10.84 -23.51 -14.63
C PHE A 158 10.92 -21.97 -14.56
N TYR A 159 11.40 -21.45 -13.41
CA TYR A 159 11.56 -19.99 -13.24
C TYR A 159 12.69 -19.44 -14.10
N ALA A 160 13.80 -20.18 -14.22
CA ALA A 160 14.91 -19.82 -15.09
C ALA A 160 14.49 -19.80 -16.57
N ASP A 161 13.77 -20.83 -17.03
CA ASP A 161 13.25 -20.91 -18.39
C ASP A 161 12.24 -19.77 -18.68
N LEU A 162 11.35 -19.47 -17.72
CA LEU A 162 10.41 -18.36 -17.85
C LEU A 162 11.12 -17.01 -17.91
N ASN A 163 12.19 -16.81 -17.12
CA ASN A 163 13.00 -15.60 -17.17
C ASN A 163 13.67 -15.43 -18.53
N LEU A 164 14.21 -16.52 -19.12
CA LEU A 164 14.81 -16.50 -20.46
C LEU A 164 13.78 -16.14 -21.52
N TRP A 165 12.56 -16.68 -21.42
CA TRP A 165 11.48 -16.41 -22.38
C TRP A 165 10.96 -14.97 -22.25
N LEU A 166 10.89 -14.40 -21.06
CA LEU A 166 10.47 -13.01 -20.82
C LEU A 166 11.54 -11.96 -21.13
N GLY A 167 12.77 -12.38 -21.40
CA GLY A 167 13.90 -11.51 -21.74
C GLY A 167 15.03 -11.58 -20.72
N SER A 168 16.26 -11.43 -21.19
CA SER A 168 17.49 -11.58 -20.38
C SER A 168 17.82 -10.39 -19.48
N GLY A 169 16.90 -9.43 -19.28
CA GLY A 169 17.19 -8.18 -18.60
C GLY A 169 17.37 -8.27 -17.08
N SER A 170 16.70 -9.23 -16.42
CA SER A 170 16.79 -9.45 -14.96
C SER A 170 16.37 -10.86 -14.60
N ARG A 171 16.97 -11.40 -13.54
CA ARG A 171 16.56 -12.68 -12.94
C ARG A 171 15.17 -12.61 -12.29
N PHE A 172 14.59 -11.42 -12.14
CA PHE A 172 13.30 -11.21 -11.51
C PHE A 172 12.13 -11.05 -12.49
N ASN A 173 12.32 -11.23 -13.80
CA ASN A 173 11.26 -11.04 -14.80
C ASN A 173 10.05 -11.96 -14.57
N ALA A 174 10.26 -13.23 -14.20
CA ALA A 174 9.18 -14.15 -13.85
C ALA A 174 8.40 -13.69 -12.61
N SER A 175 9.10 -13.15 -11.61
CA SER A 175 8.48 -12.59 -10.41
C SER A 175 7.68 -11.31 -10.70
N LEU A 176 8.20 -10.45 -11.59
CA LEU A 176 7.47 -9.29 -12.08
C LEU A 176 6.22 -9.72 -12.87
N ALA A 177 6.30 -10.77 -13.68
CA ALA A 177 5.13 -11.33 -14.37
C ALA A 177 4.06 -11.83 -13.38
N ALA A 178 4.46 -12.46 -12.27
CA ALA A 178 3.52 -12.85 -11.20
C ALA A 178 2.80 -11.64 -10.58
N VAL A 179 3.51 -10.54 -10.31
CA VAL A 179 2.91 -9.29 -9.83
C VAL A 179 2.02 -8.63 -10.89
N LEU A 180 2.41 -8.70 -12.17
CA LEU A 180 1.58 -8.25 -13.28
C LEU A 180 0.25 -8.99 -13.34
N LEU A 181 0.25 -10.30 -13.11
CA LEU A 181 -0.97 -11.12 -13.02
C LEU A 181 -1.85 -10.70 -11.83
N LEU A 182 -1.25 -10.34 -10.69
CA LEU A 182 -2.00 -9.81 -9.55
C LEU A 182 -2.69 -8.48 -9.89
N TYR A 183 -2.03 -7.56 -10.59
CA TYR A 183 -2.70 -6.33 -11.05
C TYR A 183 -3.80 -6.62 -12.06
N GLY A 184 -3.62 -7.59 -12.96
CA GLY A 184 -4.65 -8.08 -13.87
C GLY A 184 -5.86 -8.64 -13.12
N LEU A 185 -5.60 -9.48 -12.11
CA LEU A 185 -6.64 -10.02 -11.22
C LEU A 185 -7.37 -8.91 -10.45
N ALA A 186 -6.64 -7.94 -9.89
CA ALA A 186 -7.24 -6.80 -9.21
C ALA A 186 -8.12 -5.96 -10.15
N ALA A 187 -7.65 -5.71 -11.38
CA ALA A 187 -8.43 -5.01 -12.41
C ALA A 187 -9.68 -5.80 -12.82
N TRP A 188 -9.59 -7.12 -12.92
CA TRP A 188 -10.74 -7.99 -13.18
C TRP A 188 -11.73 -7.97 -12.02
N LEU A 189 -11.27 -8.07 -10.76
CA LEU A 189 -12.12 -8.00 -9.58
C LEU A 189 -12.86 -6.65 -9.49
N ASN A 190 -12.25 -5.55 -9.93
CA ASN A 190 -12.93 -4.25 -9.99
C ASN A 190 -14.16 -4.26 -10.91
N ARG A 191 -14.20 -5.10 -11.96
CA ARG A 191 -15.39 -5.26 -12.82
C ARG A 191 -16.56 -5.91 -12.12
N LEU A 192 -16.30 -6.73 -11.08
CA LEU A 192 -17.31 -7.39 -10.28
C LEU A 192 -17.98 -6.45 -9.26
N ILE A 193 -17.41 -5.26 -9.05
CA ILE A 193 -17.99 -4.25 -8.18
C ILE A 193 -19.23 -3.67 -8.92
N PRO A 194 -20.42 -3.68 -8.29
CA PRO A 194 -21.61 -3.07 -8.89
C PRO A 194 -21.40 -1.57 -9.11
N ASP A 195 -22.00 -1.03 -10.15
CA ASP A 195 -22.03 0.40 -10.35
C ASP A 195 -22.97 1.02 -9.31
N SER A 196 -22.49 1.99 -8.54
CA SER A 196 -23.29 2.69 -7.56
C SER A 196 -24.39 3.56 -8.18
N GLY A 197 -24.26 3.88 -9.48
CA GLY A 197 -25.14 4.81 -10.18
C GLY A 197 -24.95 6.28 -9.78
N VAL A 198 -24.18 6.56 -8.76
CA VAL A 198 -23.88 7.92 -8.28
C VAL A 198 -22.94 8.60 -9.27
N ARG A 199 -23.33 9.80 -9.68
CA ARG A 199 -22.53 10.67 -10.56
C ARG A 199 -22.51 12.06 -9.96
N TYR A 200 -21.33 12.62 -9.85
CA TYR A 200 -21.18 13.99 -9.39
C TYR A 200 -21.06 14.93 -10.60
N PRO A 201 -21.57 16.17 -10.51
CA PRO A 201 -21.45 17.13 -11.58
C PRO A 201 -20.00 17.30 -12.01
N SER A 202 -19.75 17.22 -13.31
CA SER A 202 -18.40 17.46 -13.85
C SER A 202 -17.97 18.88 -13.50
N HIS A 203 -16.93 19.00 -12.69
CA HIS A 203 -16.33 20.29 -12.42
C HIS A 203 -15.53 20.72 -13.66
N ALA A 204 -15.60 22.00 -13.97
CA ALA A 204 -14.77 22.57 -15.05
C ALA A 204 -13.29 22.20 -14.77
N TRP A 205 -12.67 21.51 -15.73
CA TRP A 205 -11.28 20.99 -15.64
C TRP A 205 -10.21 22.09 -15.74
N HIS A 206 -10.50 23.26 -15.19
CA HIS A 206 -9.47 24.28 -15.07
C HIS A 206 -8.53 23.90 -13.92
N VAL A 207 -7.30 23.52 -14.26
CA VAL A 207 -6.25 23.08 -13.32
C VAL A 207 -6.14 24.02 -12.11
N MET A 208 -6.19 25.35 -12.36
CA MET A 208 -6.09 26.36 -11.31
C MET A 208 -7.34 26.41 -10.42
N ALA A 209 -8.54 26.21 -10.98
CA ALA A 209 -9.78 26.19 -10.20
C ALA A 209 -9.85 24.98 -9.25
N VAL A 210 -9.44 23.80 -9.73
CA VAL A 210 -9.33 22.59 -8.91
C VAL A 210 -8.32 22.78 -7.78
N TRP A 211 -7.15 23.36 -8.07
CA TRP A 211 -6.14 23.66 -7.07
C TRP A 211 -6.62 24.64 -6.00
N GLN A 212 -7.29 25.73 -6.41
CA GLN A 212 -7.82 26.73 -5.47
C GLN A 212 -8.89 26.12 -4.55
N ARG A 213 -9.77 25.31 -5.11
CA ARG A 213 -10.80 24.61 -4.33
C ARG A 213 -10.17 23.62 -3.34
N PHE A 214 -9.23 22.80 -3.78
CA PHE A 214 -8.47 21.89 -2.91
C PHE A 214 -7.84 22.64 -1.74
N LYS A 215 -7.16 23.76 -2.02
CA LYS A 215 -6.56 24.62 -0.98
C LYS A 215 -7.60 25.15 0.02
N GLN A 216 -8.76 25.61 -0.47
CA GLN A 216 -9.82 26.12 0.40
C GLN A 216 -10.40 25.02 1.29
N ASP A 217 -10.68 23.86 0.72
CA ASP A 217 -11.26 22.72 1.47
C ASP A 217 -10.25 22.16 2.47
N HIS A 218 -8.98 22.09 2.10
CA HIS A 218 -7.90 21.68 3.00
C HIS A 218 -7.74 22.65 4.18
N LEU A 219 -7.79 23.96 3.91
CA LEU A 219 -7.73 24.96 4.97
C LEU A 219 -8.94 24.90 5.91
N LYS A 220 -10.15 24.62 5.39
CA LYS A 220 -11.34 24.40 6.23
C LYS A 220 -11.16 23.21 7.16
N LEU A 221 -10.67 22.06 6.63
CA LEU A 221 -10.38 20.85 7.41
C LEU A 221 -9.37 21.10 8.53
N TRP A 222 -8.29 21.85 8.25
CA TRP A 222 -7.30 22.22 9.27
C TRP A 222 -7.82 23.19 10.34
N ARG A 223 -8.81 24.02 9.99
CA ARG A 223 -9.47 24.93 10.95
C ARG A 223 -10.53 24.25 11.80
N ASP A 224 -11.07 23.14 11.35
CA ASP A 224 -11.99 22.33 12.14
C ASP A 224 -11.22 21.51 13.17
N PRO A 225 -11.56 21.58 14.49
CA PRO A 225 -10.83 20.87 15.53
C PRO A 225 -10.81 19.35 15.34
N LEU A 226 -11.92 18.77 14.90
CA LEU A 226 -11.99 17.32 14.65
C LEU A 226 -11.24 16.94 13.36
N GLY A 227 -11.35 17.77 12.33
CA GLY A 227 -10.64 17.62 11.07
C GLY A 227 -9.12 17.65 11.27
N SER A 228 -8.61 18.61 12.01
CA SER A 228 -7.17 18.75 12.29
C SER A 228 -6.60 17.58 13.09
N ILE A 229 -7.33 17.09 14.13
CA ILE A 229 -6.94 15.91 14.90
C ILE A 229 -6.90 14.67 13.98
N SER A 230 -7.96 14.47 13.20
CA SER A 230 -8.04 13.33 12.27
C SER A 230 -6.90 13.32 11.26
N LEU A 231 -6.64 14.47 10.60
CA LEU A 231 -5.57 14.61 9.62
C LEU A 231 -4.18 14.36 10.26
N SER A 232 -3.93 15.01 11.41
CA SER A 232 -2.63 14.90 12.10
C SER A 232 -2.36 13.46 12.55
N VAL A 233 -3.33 12.82 13.20
CA VAL A 233 -3.19 11.46 13.71
C VAL A 233 -3.02 10.46 12.56
N THR A 234 -3.87 10.54 11.54
CA THR A 234 -3.77 9.65 10.36
C THR A 234 -2.42 9.81 9.68
N THR A 235 -1.97 11.03 9.42
CA THR A 235 -0.68 11.32 8.79
C THR A 235 0.48 10.77 9.61
N LEU A 236 0.45 11.00 10.95
CA LEU A 236 1.50 10.52 11.84
C LEU A 236 1.58 8.99 11.82
N PHE A 237 0.46 8.29 12.01
CA PHE A 237 0.46 6.82 12.06
C PHE A 237 0.88 6.19 10.74
N TRP A 238 0.40 6.71 9.59
CA TRP A 238 0.85 6.22 8.29
C TRP A 238 2.34 6.50 8.03
N GLY A 239 2.83 7.67 8.43
CA GLY A 239 4.26 8.02 8.33
C GLY A 239 5.13 7.09 9.18
N VAL A 240 4.75 6.87 10.44
CA VAL A 240 5.45 5.94 11.34
C VAL A 240 5.41 4.52 10.79
N GLY A 241 4.24 4.02 10.35
CA GLY A 241 4.12 2.68 9.78
C GLY A 241 5.00 2.46 8.55
N ALA A 242 5.03 3.44 7.62
CA ALA A 242 5.88 3.39 6.44
C ALA A 242 7.39 3.39 6.79
N THR A 243 7.78 4.19 7.78
CA THR A 243 9.17 4.26 8.27
C THR A 243 9.57 2.96 8.95
N LEU A 244 8.71 2.42 9.83
CA LEU A 244 8.96 1.16 10.52
C LEU A 244 9.10 -0.01 9.55
N GLN A 245 8.28 -0.08 8.51
CA GLN A 245 8.40 -1.12 7.49
C GLN A 245 9.79 -1.17 6.87
N LEU A 246 10.35 -0.02 6.50
CA LEU A 246 11.70 0.06 5.93
C LEU A 246 12.78 -0.16 6.99
N LEU A 247 12.58 0.37 8.19
CA LEU A 247 13.54 0.24 9.30
C LEU A 247 13.71 -1.22 9.71
N VAL A 248 12.62 -1.97 9.85
CA VAL A 248 12.68 -3.41 10.20
C VAL A 248 13.42 -4.20 9.13
N LEU A 249 13.18 -3.94 7.85
CA LEU A 249 13.90 -4.60 6.76
C LEU A 249 15.41 -4.27 6.80
N ALA A 250 15.75 -2.99 6.93
CA ALA A 250 17.14 -2.54 6.98
C ALA A 250 17.88 -3.07 8.21
N TRP A 251 17.22 -3.04 9.39
CA TRP A 251 17.77 -3.56 10.64
C TRP A 251 18.01 -5.08 10.57
N ALA A 252 17.04 -5.84 10.04
CA ALA A 252 17.17 -7.29 9.90
C ALA A 252 18.36 -7.67 8.98
N GLN A 253 18.59 -6.92 7.92
CA GLN A 253 19.75 -7.13 7.05
C GLN A 253 21.06 -6.70 7.69
N ALA A 254 21.10 -5.54 8.37
CA ALA A 254 22.33 -4.96 8.90
C ALA A 254 22.79 -5.61 10.22
N VAL A 255 21.85 -5.97 11.11
CA VAL A 255 22.16 -6.46 12.47
C VAL A 255 22.01 -7.98 12.57
N LEU A 256 20.96 -8.55 11.96
CA LEU A 256 20.73 -9.99 12.02
C LEU A 256 21.35 -10.73 10.82
N HIS A 257 21.94 -10.01 9.87
CA HIS A 257 22.54 -10.55 8.64
C HIS A 257 21.59 -11.43 7.82
N LEU A 258 20.29 -11.12 7.88
CA LEU A 258 19.26 -11.86 7.16
C LEU A 258 19.23 -11.46 5.68
N SER A 259 18.86 -12.40 4.81
CA SER A 259 18.51 -12.08 3.43
C SER A 259 17.26 -11.20 3.36
N LEU A 260 17.03 -10.53 2.22
CA LEU A 260 15.81 -9.73 2.01
C LEU A 260 14.54 -10.57 2.17
N GLU A 261 14.59 -11.84 1.72
CA GLU A 261 13.52 -12.82 1.93
C GLU A 261 13.24 -13.05 3.41
N GLN A 262 14.28 -13.38 4.20
CA GLN A 262 14.15 -13.64 5.63
C GLN A 262 13.71 -12.39 6.39
N ALA A 263 14.25 -11.22 6.04
CA ALA A 263 13.83 -9.94 6.60
C ALA A 263 12.35 -9.64 6.32
N ALA A 264 11.86 -10.01 5.14
CA ALA A 264 10.45 -9.87 4.79
C ALA A 264 9.53 -10.75 5.65
N TYR A 265 9.97 -11.92 6.09
CA TYR A 265 9.17 -12.77 7.00
C TYR A 265 9.00 -12.17 8.40
N LEU A 266 9.93 -11.34 8.89
CA LEU A 266 9.73 -10.58 10.13
C LEU A 266 8.54 -9.63 10.05
N GLN A 267 8.19 -9.13 8.85
CA GLN A 267 6.98 -8.35 8.65
C GLN A 267 5.71 -9.17 8.96
N GLY A 268 5.79 -10.49 8.83
CA GLY A 268 4.68 -11.39 9.22
C GLY A 268 4.41 -11.37 10.73
N ALA A 269 5.45 -11.30 11.57
CA ALA A 269 5.30 -11.14 13.02
C ALA A 269 4.63 -9.79 13.35
N THR A 270 5.04 -8.72 12.68
CA THR A 270 4.39 -7.40 12.78
C THR A 270 2.90 -7.48 12.41
N ALA A 271 2.57 -8.27 11.36
CA ALA A 271 1.17 -8.49 10.97
C ALA A 271 0.33 -9.09 12.10
N LEU A 272 0.84 -10.11 12.75
CA LEU A 272 0.16 -10.76 13.87
C LEU A 272 -0.06 -9.79 15.03
N GLY A 273 0.95 -8.97 15.34
CA GLY A 273 0.86 -7.92 16.34
C GLY A 273 -0.23 -6.88 16.02
N VAL A 274 -0.28 -6.41 14.77
CA VAL A 274 -1.29 -5.46 14.31
C VAL A 274 -2.69 -6.06 14.37
N ILE A 275 -2.89 -7.31 13.92
CA ILE A 275 -4.17 -8.01 13.97
C ILE A 275 -4.62 -8.19 15.43
N ALA A 276 -3.72 -8.62 16.31
CA ALA A 276 -4.00 -8.80 17.73
C ALA A 276 -4.37 -7.46 18.41
N GLY A 277 -3.59 -6.41 18.14
CA GLY A 277 -3.85 -5.06 18.65
C GLY A 277 -5.17 -4.48 18.16
N ALA A 278 -5.49 -4.64 16.87
CA ALA A 278 -6.75 -4.20 16.30
C ALA A 278 -7.95 -4.96 16.89
N ALA A 279 -7.82 -6.29 17.07
CA ALA A 279 -8.86 -7.11 17.68
C ALA A 279 -9.10 -6.73 19.16
N LEU A 280 -8.02 -6.45 19.90
CA LEU A 280 -8.09 -6.00 21.28
C LEU A 280 -8.76 -4.61 21.38
N ALA A 281 -8.30 -3.66 20.56
CA ALA A 281 -8.86 -2.32 20.51
C ALA A 281 -10.36 -2.34 20.17
N ALA A 282 -10.76 -3.15 19.19
CA ALA A 282 -12.17 -3.28 18.78
C ALA A 282 -13.09 -3.80 19.90
N ARG A 283 -12.53 -4.56 20.85
CA ARG A 283 -13.29 -5.14 22.00
C ARG A 283 -13.26 -4.25 23.22
N THR A 284 -12.22 -3.46 23.42
CA THR A 284 -11.97 -2.76 24.70
C THR A 284 -12.11 -1.25 24.61
N VAL A 285 -11.98 -0.66 23.39
CA VAL A 285 -11.95 0.79 23.20
C VAL A 285 -13.30 1.29 22.66
N SER A 286 -13.97 2.12 23.45
CA SER A 286 -15.15 2.86 22.97
C SER A 286 -14.74 4.10 22.18
N LEU A 287 -15.64 4.60 21.32
CA LEU A 287 -15.40 5.81 20.52
C LEU A 287 -15.00 7.02 21.37
N GLN A 288 -15.59 7.15 22.56
CA GLN A 288 -15.30 8.24 23.51
C GLN A 288 -13.90 8.11 24.14
N GLN A 289 -13.36 6.91 24.22
CA GLN A 289 -12.03 6.62 24.79
C GLN A 289 -10.91 6.65 23.73
N ALA A 290 -11.27 6.63 22.44
CA ALA A 290 -10.31 6.60 21.35
C ALA A 290 -9.19 7.67 21.45
N PRO A 291 -9.46 8.94 21.80
CA PRO A 291 -8.39 9.94 21.96
C PRO A 291 -7.40 9.60 23.09
N LYS A 292 -7.85 8.94 24.16
CA LYS A 292 -6.98 8.56 25.28
C LYS A 292 -6.06 7.40 24.93
N VAL A 293 -6.52 6.50 24.07
CA VAL A 293 -5.73 5.33 23.62
C VAL A 293 -4.63 5.76 22.67
N LEU A 294 -4.70 6.93 22.01
CA LEU A 294 -3.61 7.46 21.19
C LEU A 294 -2.29 7.57 21.96
N MET A 295 -2.33 7.79 23.28
CA MET A 295 -1.13 7.80 24.12
C MET A 295 -0.42 6.44 24.15
N VAL A 296 -1.11 5.34 23.92
CA VAL A 296 -0.49 4.00 23.82
C VAL A 296 0.45 3.92 22.63
N GLY A 297 0.22 4.70 21.58
CA GLY A 297 1.16 4.83 20.45
C GLY A 297 2.55 5.37 20.86
N MET A 298 2.66 6.11 21.97
CA MET A 298 3.96 6.53 22.51
C MET A 298 4.79 5.35 23.02
N LEU A 299 4.14 4.27 23.48
CA LEU A 299 4.84 3.04 23.90
C LEU A 299 5.55 2.39 22.72
N LEU A 300 4.97 2.45 21.51
CA LEU A 300 5.66 1.95 20.31
C LEU A 300 6.99 2.66 20.09
N GLY A 301 7.02 4.00 20.26
CA GLY A 301 8.25 4.77 20.17
C GLY A 301 9.27 4.41 21.25
N ALA A 302 8.82 4.06 22.46
CA ALA A 302 9.70 3.61 23.56
C ALA A 302 10.24 2.20 23.34
N LEU A 303 9.52 1.34 22.61
CA LEU A 303 9.96 -0.03 22.30
C LEU A 303 11.02 -0.08 21.19
N LEU A 304 11.04 0.89 20.28
CA LEU A 304 11.98 0.93 19.14
C LEU A 304 13.48 0.84 19.57
N PRO A 305 13.95 1.56 20.59
CA PRO A 305 15.34 1.42 21.04
C PRO A 305 15.69 0.01 21.53
N LEU A 306 14.69 -0.78 21.98
CA LEU A 306 14.93 -2.16 22.42
C LEU A 306 15.35 -3.06 21.25
N MET A 307 14.96 -2.73 20.00
CA MET A 307 15.44 -3.45 18.82
C MET A 307 16.97 -3.46 18.69
N ALA A 308 17.64 -2.41 19.17
CA ALA A 308 19.10 -2.33 19.15
C ALA A 308 19.77 -3.40 20.04
N TRP A 309 19.05 -3.96 21.02
CA TRP A 309 19.55 -4.97 21.96
C TRP A 309 19.24 -6.39 21.48
N VAL A 310 18.41 -6.53 20.46
CA VAL A 310 18.02 -7.83 19.91
C VAL A 310 19.06 -8.27 18.89
N GLN A 311 19.76 -9.37 19.19
CA GLN A 311 20.82 -9.93 18.36
C GLN A 311 20.48 -11.31 17.78
N SER A 312 19.27 -11.84 18.07
CA SER A 312 18.84 -13.13 17.55
C SER A 312 17.48 -13.04 16.85
N THR A 313 17.30 -13.84 15.82
CA THR A 313 16.07 -13.88 15.00
C THR A 313 14.86 -14.33 15.83
N GLU A 314 15.05 -15.24 16.78
CA GLU A 314 13.98 -15.76 17.64
C GLU A 314 13.41 -14.68 18.56
N VAL A 315 14.29 -13.87 19.15
CA VAL A 315 13.88 -12.72 19.98
C VAL A 315 13.28 -11.62 19.12
N ALA A 316 13.79 -11.41 17.91
CA ALA A 316 13.24 -10.43 16.96
C ALA A 316 11.81 -10.75 16.53
N MET A 317 11.45 -12.03 16.41
CA MET A 317 10.08 -12.44 16.10
C MET A 317 9.10 -12.26 17.26
N ALA A 318 9.59 -12.24 18.48
CA ALA A 318 8.79 -12.11 19.70
C ALA A 318 8.62 -10.64 20.16
N ALA A 319 9.50 -9.74 19.70
CA ALA A 319 9.49 -8.31 20.04
C ALA A 319 8.59 -7.51 19.11
#